data_011264197cbe63f8db21f248a30b9b9d
#
_entry.id   011264197cbe63f8db21f248a30b9b9d
#
_cell.length_a   1.000
_cell.length_b   1.000
_cell.length_c   1.000
_cell.angle_alpha   90.00
_cell.angle_beta   90.00
_cell.angle_gamma   90.00
#
_symmetry.space_group_name_H-M   'P 1'
#
loop_
_entity.id
_entity.type
_entity.pdbx_description
1 polymer ?
#
loop_
_entity_poly.entity_id
_entity_poly.type
_entity_poly.pdbx_seq_one_letter_code
_entity_poly.pdbx_strand_id
1 'polypeptide(L)'
;AVVLLIVFFVFDTLMFQKEGTPPEDGEKQPIGLDGKVNFIFIAGIIGAILFSKSLADGAFKDASVAEKMAPQIQAAEEVMKAAKEELVTYVNAHSSVKLDDNNTEYHNLRKKHLHAVATVNSLRAQKSHDENSGVDIFGVRVPYANLVRDGLMILIALASLLYTPMYRTIEDDHGHEIPDPSELESNVRAANGFTWEPILEVAKLFIGIFVCMIPALKILQAGVDGKLSNVVLAVQTSTNDPINMMYFWLTGLLSSFLDNAPTYVVFFNTAGGDPTSLMGVMSKTLLAISCGAVFMGANTYIGNAPNFMVKAI
;
A
#
# COMPACT_ATOMS: atom_id res chain seq x y z
N ALA A 1 19.39 -4.25 4.78
CA ALA A 1 19.22 -5.56 5.42
C ALA A 1 20.49 -6.00 6.17
N VAL A 2 21.64 -6.17 5.50
CA VAL A 2 22.89 -6.68 6.15
C VAL A 2 23.33 -5.82 7.33
N VAL A 3 23.33 -4.48 7.19
CA VAL A 3 23.71 -3.57 8.28
C VAL A 3 22.76 -3.73 9.48
N LEU A 4 21.46 -3.84 9.24
CA LEU A 4 20.48 -4.06 10.31
C LEU A 4 20.67 -5.39 11.02
N LEU A 5 20.98 -6.45 10.28
CA LEU A 5 21.29 -7.76 10.87
C LEU A 5 22.55 -7.71 11.74
N ILE A 6 23.59 -7.00 11.30
CA ILE A 6 24.83 -6.82 12.09
C ILE A 6 24.52 -6.03 13.37
N VAL A 7 23.78 -4.91 13.25
CA VAL A 7 23.40 -4.09 14.41
C VAL A 7 22.55 -4.90 15.39
N PHE A 8 21.56 -5.64 14.90
CA PHE A 8 20.73 -6.52 15.72
C PHE A 8 21.57 -7.59 16.41
N PHE A 9 22.43 -8.30 15.68
CA PHE A 9 23.29 -9.33 16.23
C PHE A 9 24.21 -8.79 17.33
N VAL A 10 24.85 -7.63 17.11
CA VAL A 10 25.72 -7.00 18.12
C VAL A 10 24.90 -6.60 19.35
N PHE A 11 23.74 -6.00 19.15
CA PHE A 11 22.88 -5.56 20.25
C PHE A 11 22.35 -6.76 21.06
N ASP A 12 21.87 -7.79 20.38
CA ASP A 12 21.38 -9.03 20.96
C ASP A 12 22.49 -9.74 21.77
N THR A 13 23.68 -9.85 21.21
CA THR A 13 24.83 -10.44 21.90
C THR A 13 25.20 -9.67 23.18
N LEU A 14 25.16 -8.32 23.13
CA LEU A 14 25.47 -7.50 24.29
C LEU A 14 24.37 -7.60 25.37
N MET A 15 23.12 -7.71 24.98
CA MET A 15 22.01 -7.88 25.93
C MET A 15 22.03 -9.27 26.55
N PHE A 16 22.22 -10.31 25.74
CA PHE A 16 22.35 -11.70 26.20
C PHE A 16 23.45 -11.87 27.25
N GLN A 17 24.59 -11.19 27.09
CA GLN A 17 25.68 -11.22 28.10
C GLN A 17 25.27 -10.58 29.43
N LYS A 18 24.27 -9.68 29.44
CA LYS A 18 23.74 -9.06 30.66
C LYS A 18 22.65 -9.87 31.36
N GLU A 19 21.93 -10.68 30.62
CA GLU A 19 20.81 -11.48 31.16
C GLU A 19 21.25 -12.71 31.97
N GLY A 20 22.53 -13.04 31.92
CA GLY A 20 23.07 -14.23 32.62
C GLY A 20 22.77 -15.52 31.89
N THR A 21 23.15 -16.65 32.49
CA THR A 21 22.84 -17.97 31.92
C THR A 21 21.35 -18.22 31.96
N PRO A 22 20.71 -18.52 30.79
CA PRO A 22 19.33 -18.95 30.77
C PRO A 22 19.12 -20.13 31.76
N PRO A 23 17.95 -20.23 32.40
CA PRO A 23 17.61 -21.43 33.15
C PRO A 23 17.86 -22.65 32.24
N GLU A 24 18.44 -23.71 32.80
CA GLU A 24 18.64 -24.96 32.04
C GLU A 24 17.27 -25.39 31.55
N ASP A 25 17.03 -25.15 30.26
CA ASP A 25 15.84 -25.68 29.60
C ASP A 25 15.87 -27.20 29.75
N GLY A 26 14.76 -27.75 30.20
CA GLY A 26 14.56 -29.18 30.31
C GLY A 26 14.94 -29.93 29.03
N GLU A 27 14.71 -31.22 28.94
CA GLU A 27 15.14 -32.10 27.84
C GLU A 27 15.13 -31.42 26.46
N LYS A 28 16.29 -31.33 25.81
CA LYS A 28 16.48 -30.72 24.47
C LYS A 28 15.52 -31.42 23.49
N GLN A 29 14.42 -30.80 23.20
CA GLN A 29 13.53 -31.31 22.17
C GLN A 29 14.18 -31.10 20.79
N PRO A 30 14.11 -32.10 19.89
CA PRO A 30 14.62 -31.94 18.53
C PRO A 30 13.84 -30.82 17.84
N ILE A 31 14.56 -29.97 17.10
CA ILE A 31 13.95 -28.91 16.28
C ILE A 31 13.01 -29.58 15.28
N GLY A 32 11.71 -29.41 15.47
CA GLY A 32 10.64 -29.89 14.60
C GLY A 32 9.87 -28.73 14.00
N LEU A 33 9.20 -28.97 12.89
CA LEU A 33 8.23 -28.05 12.29
C LEU A 33 6.86 -28.70 12.38
N ASP A 34 6.02 -28.16 13.26
CA ASP A 34 4.62 -28.54 13.34
C ASP A 34 3.77 -27.71 12.38
N GLY A 35 2.64 -28.28 11.94
CA GLY A 35 1.75 -27.59 11.01
C GLY A 35 2.30 -27.45 9.57
N LYS A 36 3.10 -28.42 9.10
CA LYS A 36 3.67 -28.42 7.72
C LYS A 36 2.62 -28.20 6.63
N VAL A 37 1.38 -28.58 6.87
CA VAL A 37 0.25 -28.36 5.95
C VAL A 37 0.00 -26.86 5.70
N ASN A 38 0.33 -25.99 6.63
CA ASN A 38 0.16 -24.55 6.48
C ASN A 38 1.03 -23.97 5.35
N PHE A 39 2.18 -24.60 5.02
CA PHE A 39 2.96 -24.22 3.85
C PHE A 39 2.19 -24.43 2.54
N ILE A 40 1.32 -25.45 2.47
CA ILE A 40 0.45 -25.70 1.31
C ILE A 40 -0.58 -24.56 1.20
N PHE A 41 -1.17 -24.13 2.30
CA PHE A 41 -2.11 -23.01 2.32
C PHE A 41 -1.43 -21.69 1.94
N ILE A 42 -0.23 -21.42 2.44
CA ILE A 42 0.57 -20.24 2.04
C ILE A 42 0.88 -20.28 0.55
N ALA A 43 1.35 -21.41 0.03
CA ALA A 43 1.60 -21.59 -1.40
C ALA A 43 0.32 -21.41 -2.22
N GLY A 44 -0.83 -21.89 -1.72
CA GLY A 44 -2.15 -21.70 -2.31
C GLY A 44 -2.55 -20.22 -2.40
N ILE A 45 -2.32 -19.43 -1.33
CA ILE A 45 -2.59 -17.98 -1.31
C ILE A 45 -1.70 -17.27 -2.33
N ILE A 46 -0.39 -17.55 -2.34
CA ILE A 46 0.54 -16.98 -3.33
C ILE A 46 0.10 -17.36 -4.76
N GLY A 47 -0.27 -18.64 -4.97
CA GLY A 47 -0.80 -19.12 -6.24
C GLY A 47 -2.06 -18.39 -6.67
N ALA A 48 -3.02 -18.16 -5.77
CA ALA A 48 -4.25 -17.43 -6.06
C ALA A 48 -3.98 -15.97 -6.48
N ILE A 49 -3.02 -15.30 -5.83
CA ILE A 49 -2.62 -13.93 -6.18
C ILE A 49 -1.98 -13.89 -7.57
N LEU A 50 -1.05 -14.78 -7.86
CA LEU A 50 -0.37 -14.85 -9.15
C LEU A 50 -1.33 -15.25 -10.27
N PHE A 51 -2.23 -16.19 -10.01
CA PHE A 51 -3.24 -16.65 -10.96
C PHE A 51 -4.24 -15.55 -11.31
N SER A 52 -4.64 -14.72 -10.34
CA SER A 52 -5.56 -13.62 -10.59
C SER A 52 -5.01 -12.61 -11.59
N LYS A 53 -3.69 -12.35 -11.56
CA LYS A 53 -3.03 -11.48 -12.54
C LYS A 53 -3.10 -12.08 -13.94
N SER A 54 -2.83 -13.38 -14.09
CA SER A 54 -2.94 -14.06 -15.37
C SER A 54 -4.36 -14.05 -15.93
N LEU A 55 -5.37 -14.19 -15.07
CA LEU A 55 -6.78 -14.07 -15.47
C LEU A 55 -7.15 -12.65 -15.91
N ALA A 56 -6.66 -11.63 -15.17
CA ALA A 56 -6.92 -10.24 -15.49
C ALA A 56 -6.29 -9.84 -16.83
N ASP A 57 -5.07 -10.30 -17.11
CA ASP A 57 -4.34 -9.97 -18.33
C ASP A 57 -4.83 -10.80 -19.55
N GLY A 58 -5.53 -11.92 -19.33
CA GLY A 58 -5.98 -12.85 -20.35
C GLY A 58 -7.50 -12.96 -20.46
N ALA A 59 -8.10 -13.81 -19.65
CA ALA A 59 -9.50 -14.26 -19.84
C ALA A 59 -10.55 -13.16 -19.60
N PHE A 60 -10.25 -12.15 -18.78
CA PHE A 60 -11.20 -11.10 -18.39
C PHE A 60 -10.87 -9.72 -18.97
N LYS A 61 -9.96 -9.64 -19.95
CA LYS A 61 -9.57 -8.40 -20.61
C LYS A 61 -10.31 -8.20 -21.91
N ASP A 62 -10.99 -7.07 -22.08
CA ASP A 62 -11.59 -6.66 -23.34
C ASP A 62 -10.62 -5.83 -24.17
N ALA A 63 -9.92 -6.46 -25.09
CA ALA A 63 -8.95 -5.81 -25.96
C ALA A 63 -9.58 -4.75 -26.89
N SER A 64 -10.88 -4.82 -27.19
CA SER A 64 -11.56 -3.85 -28.07
C SER A 64 -11.64 -2.46 -27.45
N VAL A 65 -11.66 -2.36 -26.13
CA VAL A 65 -11.66 -1.10 -25.39
C VAL A 65 -10.34 -0.36 -25.58
N ALA A 66 -9.21 -1.09 -25.56
CA ALA A 66 -7.89 -0.51 -25.79
C ALA A 66 -7.83 0.20 -27.14
N GLU A 67 -8.33 -0.47 -28.20
CA GLU A 67 -8.33 0.07 -29.56
C GLU A 67 -9.23 1.32 -29.69
N LYS A 68 -10.42 1.30 -29.08
CA LYS A 68 -11.36 2.43 -29.09
C LYS A 68 -10.85 3.66 -28.33
N MET A 69 -10.16 3.46 -27.22
CA MET A 69 -9.71 4.55 -26.36
C MET A 69 -8.31 5.08 -26.71
N ALA A 70 -7.50 4.31 -27.46
CA ALA A 70 -6.16 4.72 -27.84
C ALA A 70 -6.10 6.10 -28.51
N PRO A 71 -6.92 6.45 -29.53
CA PRO A 71 -6.86 7.74 -30.18
C PRO A 71 -7.28 8.89 -29.26
N GLN A 72 -8.21 8.66 -28.34
CA GLN A 72 -8.63 9.69 -27.37
C GLN A 72 -7.52 10.00 -26.37
N ILE A 73 -6.84 8.95 -25.87
CA ILE A 73 -5.72 9.09 -24.95
C ILE A 73 -4.56 9.80 -25.66
N GLN A 74 -4.25 9.40 -26.90
CA GLN A 74 -3.18 10.05 -27.67
C GLN A 74 -3.45 11.55 -27.91
N ALA A 75 -4.67 11.89 -28.31
CA ALA A 75 -5.04 13.30 -28.49
C ALA A 75 -4.91 14.12 -27.17
N ALA A 76 -5.32 13.53 -26.03
CA ALA A 76 -5.17 14.17 -24.74
C ALA A 76 -3.68 14.30 -24.32
N GLU A 77 -2.85 13.33 -24.65
CA GLU A 77 -1.40 13.38 -24.40
C GLU A 77 -0.71 14.47 -25.23
N GLU A 78 -1.13 14.69 -26.48
CA GLU A 78 -0.63 15.78 -27.31
C GLU A 78 -0.99 17.15 -26.71
N VAL A 79 -2.23 17.31 -26.23
CA VAL A 79 -2.67 18.54 -25.52
C VAL A 79 -1.87 18.74 -24.24
N MET A 80 -1.63 17.69 -23.48
CA MET A 80 -0.81 17.75 -22.27
C MET A 80 0.63 18.16 -22.57
N LYS A 81 1.22 17.60 -23.62
CA LYS A 81 2.58 17.94 -24.06
C LYS A 81 2.68 19.40 -24.50
N ALA A 82 1.75 19.88 -25.31
CA ALA A 82 1.70 21.27 -25.75
C ALA A 82 1.55 22.24 -24.56
N ALA A 83 0.67 21.94 -23.61
CA ALA A 83 0.51 22.75 -22.41
C ALA A 83 1.77 22.76 -21.53
N LYS A 84 2.52 21.65 -21.48
CA LYS A 84 3.81 21.56 -20.78
C LYS A 84 4.88 22.41 -21.46
N GLU A 85 4.99 22.36 -22.77
CA GLU A 85 5.97 23.15 -23.56
C GLU A 85 5.71 24.64 -23.40
N GLU A 86 4.44 25.06 -23.41
CA GLU A 86 4.04 26.45 -23.20
C GLU A 86 4.44 26.95 -21.80
N LEU A 87 4.18 26.15 -20.76
CA LEU A 87 4.59 26.45 -19.38
C LEU A 87 6.11 26.54 -19.25
N VAL A 88 6.86 25.59 -19.82
CA VAL A 88 8.32 25.55 -19.76
C VAL A 88 8.90 26.75 -20.46
N THR A 89 8.39 27.13 -21.64
CA THR A 89 8.82 28.30 -22.41
C THR A 89 8.62 29.58 -21.58
N TYR A 90 7.46 29.73 -20.95
CA TYR A 90 7.17 30.86 -20.09
C TYR A 90 8.12 30.97 -18.90
N VAL A 91 8.33 29.85 -18.18
CA VAL A 91 9.24 29.76 -17.00
C VAL A 91 10.68 30.14 -17.44
N ASN A 92 11.16 29.63 -18.57
CA ASN A 92 12.50 29.93 -19.07
C ASN A 92 12.66 31.38 -19.46
N ALA A 93 11.65 32.01 -20.07
CA ALA A 93 11.65 33.42 -20.44
C ALA A 93 11.66 34.34 -19.20
N HIS A 94 11.14 33.91 -18.09
CA HIS A 94 11.02 34.68 -16.84
C HIS A 94 11.93 34.14 -15.73
N SER A 95 13.03 33.46 -16.06
CA SER A 95 13.94 32.79 -15.12
C SER A 95 14.59 33.73 -14.09
N SER A 96 14.64 35.03 -14.36
CA SER A 96 15.14 36.05 -13.42
C SER A 96 14.10 36.60 -12.45
N VAL A 97 12.82 36.24 -12.61
CA VAL A 97 11.71 36.71 -11.79
C VAL A 97 11.24 35.56 -10.89
N LYS A 98 10.99 35.86 -9.63
CA LYS A 98 10.35 34.86 -8.74
C LYS A 98 8.91 34.65 -9.23
N LEU A 99 8.69 33.50 -9.87
CA LEU A 99 7.35 33.06 -10.27
C LEU A 99 6.61 32.55 -9.05
N ASP A 100 5.68 33.35 -8.57
CA ASP A 100 4.78 33.01 -7.47
C ASP A 100 3.32 32.95 -7.98
N ASP A 101 2.40 32.53 -7.12
CA ASP A 101 0.99 32.40 -7.46
C ASP A 101 0.28 33.75 -7.74
N ASN A 102 0.95 34.91 -7.48
CA ASN A 102 0.44 36.23 -7.82
C ASN A 102 0.64 36.55 -9.31
N ASN A 103 1.50 35.79 -10.02
CA ASN A 103 1.64 35.92 -11.45
C ASN A 103 0.49 35.18 -12.17
N THR A 104 -0.53 35.93 -12.57
CA THR A 104 -1.76 35.40 -13.16
C THR A 104 -1.51 34.54 -14.39
N GLU A 105 -0.57 34.93 -15.26
CA GLU A 105 -0.27 34.21 -16.50
C GLU A 105 0.44 32.89 -16.21
N TYR A 106 1.43 32.90 -15.32
CA TYR A 106 2.09 31.69 -14.85
C TYR A 106 1.08 30.71 -14.20
N HIS A 107 0.23 31.23 -13.33
CA HIS A 107 -0.81 30.43 -12.66
C HIS A 107 -1.77 29.78 -13.67
N ASN A 108 -2.21 30.53 -14.69
CA ASN A 108 -3.10 30.02 -15.74
C ASN A 108 -2.42 28.92 -16.59
N LEU A 109 -1.15 29.10 -16.98
CA LEU A 109 -0.41 28.09 -17.72
C LEU A 109 -0.18 26.82 -16.91
N ARG A 110 0.17 26.98 -15.64
CA ARG A 110 0.32 25.89 -14.70
C ARG A 110 -0.98 25.10 -14.54
N LYS A 111 -2.10 25.78 -14.33
CA LYS A 111 -3.43 25.20 -14.23
C LYS A 111 -3.85 24.48 -15.51
N LYS A 112 -3.59 25.06 -16.68
CA LYS A 112 -3.84 24.46 -17.99
C LYS A 112 -3.11 23.11 -18.14
N HIS A 113 -1.82 23.07 -17.79
CA HIS A 113 -1.04 21.84 -17.83
C HIS A 113 -1.58 20.78 -16.83
N LEU A 114 -1.88 21.16 -15.58
CA LEU A 114 -2.42 20.25 -14.58
C LEU A 114 -3.80 19.69 -14.98
N HIS A 115 -4.65 20.51 -15.60
CA HIS A 115 -5.93 20.06 -16.12
C HIS A 115 -5.75 19.03 -17.25
N ALA A 116 -4.82 19.27 -18.17
CA ALA A 116 -4.49 18.32 -19.23
C ALA A 116 -3.95 16.99 -18.68
N VAL A 117 -3.10 17.01 -17.64
CA VAL A 117 -2.62 15.83 -16.93
C VAL A 117 -3.80 15.07 -16.30
N ALA A 118 -4.70 15.77 -15.61
CA ALA A 118 -5.89 15.17 -15.01
C ALA A 118 -6.80 14.50 -16.06
N THR A 119 -6.94 15.12 -17.25
CA THR A 119 -7.72 14.54 -18.36
C THR A 119 -7.10 13.25 -18.88
N VAL A 120 -5.78 13.21 -19.10
CA VAL A 120 -5.07 11.99 -19.52
C VAL A 120 -5.25 10.87 -18.47
N ASN A 121 -5.06 11.21 -17.20
CA ASN A 121 -5.19 10.25 -16.11
C ASN A 121 -6.63 9.71 -15.99
N SER A 122 -7.65 10.56 -16.16
CA SER A 122 -9.05 10.12 -16.14
C SER A 122 -9.38 9.17 -17.31
N LEU A 123 -8.89 9.46 -18.52
CA LEU A 123 -9.08 8.59 -19.69
C LEU A 123 -8.38 7.23 -19.52
N ARG A 124 -7.16 7.23 -18.95
CA ARG A 124 -6.45 5.98 -18.65
C ARG A 124 -7.14 5.16 -17.56
N ALA A 125 -7.66 5.83 -16.51
CA ALA A 125 -8.44 5.19 -15.47
C ALA A 125 -9.73 4.58 -16.03
N GLN A 126 -10.44 5.32 -16.91
CA GLN A 126 -11.62 4.82 -17.61
C GLN A 126 -11.28 3.62 -18.50
N LYS A 127 -10.20 3.70 -19.28
CA LYS A 127 -9.72 2.58 -20.08
C LYS A 127 -9.48 1.34 -19.22
N SER A 128 -8.76 1.47 -18.12
CA SER A 128 -8.49 0.36 -17.19
C SER A 128 -9.77 -0.21 -16.56
N HIS A 129 -10.74 0.66 -16.26
CA HIS A 129 -12.05 0.26 -15.77
C HIS A 129 -12.83 -0.55 -16.82
N ASP A 130 -12.87 -0.05 -18.05
CA ASP A 130 -13.68 -0.64 -19.13
C ASP A 130 -13.04 -1.90 -19.73
N GLU A 131 -11.69 -1.98 -19.77
CA GLU A 131 -10.96 -3.17 -20.21
C GLU A 131 -11.17 -4.38 -19.29
N ASN A 132 -11.39 -4.16 -18.00
CA ASN A 132 -11.53 -5.22 -17.01
C ASN A 132 -13.01 -5.63 -16.87
N SER A 133 -13.35 -6.83 -17.31
CA SER A 133 -14.67 -7.41 -17.05
C SER A 133 -14.90 -7.59 -15.56
N GLY A 134 -16.04 -7.10 -15.05
CA GLY A 134 -16.31 -7.10 -13.61
C GLY A 134 -17.75 -6.76 -13.27
N VAL A 135 -18.06 -6.71 -12.00
CA VAL A 135 -19.36 -6.33 -11.42
C VAL A 135 -19.24 -4.98 -10.75
N ASP A 136 -20.24 -4.12 -10.93
CA ASP A 136 -20.32 -2.85 -10.22
C ASP A 136 -21.02 -3.06 -8.87
N ILE A 137 -20.26 -2.84 -7.79
CA ILE A 137 -20.74 -2.96 -6.42
C ILE A 137 -20.67 -1.57 -5.77
N PHE A 138 -21.81 -0.99 -5.43
CA PHE A 138 -21.90 0.35 -4.84
C PHE A 138 -21.16 1.45 -5.64
N GLY A 139 -21.15 1.35 -6.97
CA GLY A 139 -20.48 2.29 -7.86
C GLY A 139 -18.96 2.08 -8.00
N VAL A 140 -18.45 0.97 -7.48
CA VAL A 140 -17.05 0.54 -7.65
C VAL A 140 -17.02 -0.72 -8.52
N ARG A 141 -16.25 -0.66 -9.62
CA ARG A 141 -16.05 -1.83 -10.48
C ARG A 141 -15.09 -2.82 -9.82
N VAL A 142 -15.59 -4.02 -9.54
CA VAL A 142 -14.80 -5.13 -9.02
C VAL A 142 -14.52 -6.11 -10.16
N PRO A 143 -13.28 -6.24 -10.63
CA PRO A 143 -12.92 -7.17 -11.70
C PRO A 143 -13.19 -8.62 -11.31
N TYR A 144 -13.68 -9.44 -12.25
CA TYR A 144 -13.91 -10.87 -12.00
C TYR A 144 -12.65 -11.60 -11.55
N ALA A 145 -11.48 -11.20 -12.04
CA ALA A 145 -10.20 -11.76 -11.60
C ALA A 145 -9.98 -11.59 -10.09
N ASN A 146 -10.37 -10.44 -9.54
CA ASN A 146 -10.30 -10.18 -8.09
C ASN A 146 -11.32 -11.03 -7.33
N LEU A 147 -12.56 -11.16 -7.84
CA LEU A 147 -13.57 -12.01 -7.20
C LEU A 147 -13.14 -13.48 -7.16
N VAL A 148 -12.53 -13.99 -8.23
CA VAL A 148 -11.98 -15.35 -8.26
C VAL A 148 -10.85 -15.50 -7.25
N ARG A 149 -9.91 -14.56 -7.19
CA ARG A 149 -8.84 -14.55 -6.19
C ARG A 149 -9.40 -14.56 -4.77
N ASP A 150 -10.31 -13.64 -4.47
CA ASP A 150 -10.87 -13.48 -3.13
C ASP A 150 -11.69 -14.71 -2.72
N GLY A 151 -12.44 -15.30 -3.67
CA GLY A 151 -13.12 -16.59 -3.48
C GLY A 151 -12.16 -17.73 -3.17
N LEU A 152 -11.05 -17.83 -3.92
CA LEU A 152 -10.01 -18.82 -3.65
C LEU A 152 -9.37 -18.61 -2.27
N MET A 153 -9.08 -17.36 -1.89
CA MET A 153 -8.50 -17.06 -0.57
C MET A 153 -9.47 -17.43 0.57
N ILE A 154 -10.77 -17.16 0.40
CA ILE A 154 -11.80 -17.57 1.36
C ILE A 154 -11.86 -19.09 1.47
N LEU A 155 -11.83 -19.82 0.35
CA LEU A 155 -11.82 -21.28 0.35
C LEU A 155 -10.59 -21.86 1.05
N ILE A 156 -9.42 -21.28 0.80
CA ILE A 156 -8.16 -21.67 1.48
C ILE A 156 -8.25 -21.40 2.97
N ALA A 157 -8.80 -20.24 3.38
CA ALA A 157 -9.00 -19.91 4.79
C ALA A 157 -9.97 -20.90 5.48
N LEU A 158 -11.09 -21.22 4.83
CA LEU A 158 -12.03 -22.22 5.35
C LEU A 158 -11.39 -23.61 5.42
N ALA A 159 -10.62 -24.01 4.41
CA ALA A 159 -9.89 -25.28 4.43
C ALA A 159 -8.87 -25.31 5.57
N SER A 160 -8.17 -24.21 5.83
CA SER A 160 -7.26 -24.09 6.97
C SER A 160 -8.00 -24.23 8.31
N LEU A 161 -9.20 -23.63 8.44
CA LEU A 161 -10.01 -23.75 9.65
C LEU A 161 -10.53 -25.18 9.86
N LEU A 162 -10.89 -25.87 8.78
CA LEU A 162 -11.34 -27.27 8.86
C LEU A 162 -10.19 -28.23 9.19
N TYR A 163 -8.99 -27.98 8.64
CA TYR A 163 -7.83 -28.84 8.84
C TYR A 163 -7.14 -28.61 10.19
N THR A 164 -7.07 -27.36 10.64
CA THR A 164 -6.56 -26.96 11.95
C THR A 164 -7.67 -26.22 12.70
N PRO A 165 -8.60 -26.94 13.36
CA PRO A 165 -9.72 -26.33 14.06
C PRO A 165 -9.24 -25.44 15.21
N MET A 166 -10.10 -24.53 15.63
CA MET A 166 -9.86 -23.75 16.84
C MET A 166 -9.81 -24.67 18.04
N TYR A 167 -8.98 -24.34 19.00
CA TYR A 167 -8.86 -25.06 20.27
C TYR A 167 -9.89 -24.57 21.28
N ARG A 168 -10.08 -25.35 22.34
CA ARG A 168 -10.90 -24.96 23.51
C ARG A 168 -10.08 -24.08 24.43
N THR A 169 -10.73 -23.06 24.98
CA THR A 169 -10.17 -22.25 26.06
C THR A 169 -10.75 -22.66 27.39
N ILE A 170 -9.92 -22.57 28.43
CA ILE A 170 -10.31 -22.71 29.84
C ILE A 170 -9.90 -21.44 30.58
N GLU A 171 -10.57 -21.11 31.68
CA GLU A 171 -10.15 -20.02 32.56
C GLU A 171 -9.05 -20.48 33.50
N ASP A 172 -7.98 -19.70 33.62
CA ASP A 172 -6.95 -19.88 34.62
C ASP A 172 -7.43 -19.43 36.01
N ASP A 173 -6.59 -19.62 37.05
CA ASP A 173 -6.88 -19.22 38.43
C ASP A 173 -7.05 -17.69 38.58
N HIS A 174 -6.72 -16.93 37.57
CA HIS A 174 -6.82 -15.44 37.51
C HIS A 174 -7.96 -14.96 36.62
N GLY A 175 -8.75 -15.90 36.03
CA GLY A 175 -9.87 -15.59 35.13
C GLY A 175 -9.45 -15.22 33.71
N HIS A 176 -8.23 -15.55 33.26
CA HIS A 176 -7.79 -15.35 31.87
C HIS A 176 -8.12 -16.62 31.05
N GLU A 177 -8.58 -16.42 29.83
CA GLU A 177 -8.76 -17.51 28.87
C GLU A 177 -7.40 -18.01 28.37
N ILE A 178 -7.08 -19.25 28.66
CA ILE A 178 -5.88 -19.95 28.17
C ILE A 178 -6.27 -21.18 27.36
N PRO A 179 -5.42 -21.65 26.43
CA PRO A 179 -5.66 -22.91 25.72
C PRO A 179 -5.79 -24.08 26.67
N ASP A 180 -6.72 -25.00 26.39
CA ASP A 180 -6.83 -26.24 27.14
C ASP A 180 -5.52 -27.04 27.04
N PRO A 181 -4.85 -27.34 28.18
CA PRO A 181 -3.57 -28.05 28.17
C PRO A 181 -3.61 -29.41 27.44
N SER A 182 -4.79 -30.05 27.40
CA SER A 182 -4.96 -31.31 26.69
C SER A 182 -4.86 -31.22 25.18
N GLU A 183 -5.01 -30.00 24.62
CA GLU A 183 -4.93 -29.75 23.19
C GLU A 183 -3.56 -29.22 22.73
N LEU A 184 -2.67 -28.84 23.65
CA LEU A 184 -1.37 -28.24 23.32
C LEU A 184 -0.47 -29.14 22.45
N GLU A 185 -0.51 -30.46 22.65
CA GLU A 185 0.28 -31.41 21.87
C GLU A 185 -0.34 -31.76 20.51
N SER A 186 -1.67 -31.65 20.38
CA SER A 186 -2.40 -32.11 19.20
C SER A 186 -2.85 -30.99 18.28
N ASN A 187 -2.95 -29.75 18.77
CA ASN A 187 -3.48 -28.63 18.05
C ASN A 187 -2.42 -27.50 17.91
N VAL A 188 -1.93 -27.30 16.69
CA VAL A 188 -0.91 -26.28 16.38
C VAL A 188 -1.36 -24.85 16.76
N ARG A 189 -2.66 -24.55 16.73
CA ARG A 189 -3.17 -23.24 17.15
C ARG A 189 -3.14 -23.06 18.65
N ALA A 190 -3.44 -24.12 19.41
CA ALA A 190 -3.31 -24.13 20.86
C ALA A 190 -1.84 -23.94 21.27
N ALA A 191 -0.93 -24.70 20.66
CA ALA A 191 0.50 -24.63 20.92
C ALA A 191 1.09 -23.23 20.65
N ASN A 192 0.56 -22.50 19.65
CA ASN A 192 0.97 -21.15 19.30
C ASN A 192 0.15 -20.05 20.00
N GLY A 193 -0.79 -20.40 20.88
CA GLY A 193 -1.66 -19.41 21.55
C GLY A 193 -2.46 -18.55 20.58
N PHE A 194 -2.88 -19.08 19.42
CA PHE A 194 -3.52 -18.31 18.37
C PHE A 194 -4.84 -17.71 18.84
N THR A 195 -4.98 -16.39 18.74
CA THR A 195 -6.25 -15.68 18.97
C THR A 195 -6.63 -14.82 17.75
N TRP A 196 -7.91 -14.51 17.63
CA TRP A 196 -8.42 -13.60 16.59
C TRP A 196 -8.23 -12.12 16.94
N GLU A 197 -7.89 -11.82 18.18
CA GLU A 197 -7.85 -10.46 18.70
C GLU A 197 -6.92 -9.55 17.89
N PRO A 198 -5.64 -9.92 17.59
CA PRO A 198 -4.75 -9.06 16.80
C PRO A 198 -5.28 -8.78 15.40
N ILE A 199 -5.92 -9.78 14.77
CA ILE A 199 -6.47 -9.66 13.41
C ILE A 199 -7.69 -8.72 13.42
N LEU A 200 -8.56 -8.84 14.42
CA LEU A 200 -9.76 -8.00 14.56
C LEU A 200 -9.39 -6.56 14.91
N GLU A 201 -8.36 -6.34 15.73
CA GLU A 201 -7.85 -5.01 16.05
C GLU A 201 -7.36 -4.31 14.79
N VAL A 202 -6.52 -4.98 14.00
CA VAL A 202 -6.01 -4.45 12.72
C VAL A 202 -7.14 -4.22 11.72
N ALA A 203 -8.12 -5.12 11.62
CA ALA A 203 -9.27 -4.95 10.73
C ALA A 203 -10.10 -3.71 11.09
N LYS A 204 -10.39 -3.49 12.38
CA LYS A 204 -11.11 -2.30 12.86
C LYS A 204 -10.33 -1.02 12.55
N LEU A 205 -9.02 -1.04 12.79
CA LEU A 205 -8.12 0.08 12.48
C LEU A 205 -8.17 0.44 11.00
N PHE A 206 -8.01 -0.54 10.10
CA PHE A 206 -8.03 -0.31 8.66
C PHE A 206 -9.38 0.22 8.17
N ILE A 207 -10.50 -0.30 8.66
CA ILE A 207 -11.83 0.22 8.33
C ILE A 207 -11.91 1.72 8.66
N GLY A 208 -11.48 2.11 9.87
CA GLY A 208 -11.46 3.51 10.30
C GLY A 208 -10.57 4.37 9.39
N ILE A 209 -9.34 3.93 9.11
CA ILE A 209 -8.39 4.64 8.26
C ILE A 209 -8.96 4.84 6.85
N PHE A 210 -9.46 3.81 6.19
CA PHE A 210 -9.98 3.90 4.83
C PHE A 210 -11.20 4.82 4.74
N VAL A 211 -12.11 4.77 5.70
CA VAL A 211 -13.26 5.68 5.75
C VAL A 211 -12.80 7.13 5.89
N CYS A 212 -11.86 7.42 6.80
CA CYS A 212 -11.32 8.76 6.99
C CYS A 212 -10.48 9.26 5.81
N MET A 213 -9.89 8.37 5.02
CA MET A 213 -9.05 8.72 3.87
C MET A 213 -9.87 9.24 2.69
N ILE A 214 -11.14 8.83 2.52
CA ILE A 214 -12.00 9.26 1.40
C ILE A 214 -12.07 10.78 1.25
N PRO A 215 -12.44 11.57 2.29
CA PRO A 215 -12.46 13.03 2.17
C PRO A 215 -11.07 13.63 1.95
N ALA A 216 -10.02 13.08 2.57
CA ALA A 216 -8.66 13.56 2.38
C ALA A 216 -8.19 13.42 0.92
N LEU A 217 -8.47 12.28 0.29
CA LEU A 217 -8.18 12.07 -1.14
C LEU A 217 -8.95 13.04 -2.03
N LYS A 218 -10.22 13.31 -1.73
CA LYS A 218 -11.02 14.30 -2.49
C LYS A 218 -10.44 15.71 -2.40
N ILE A 219 -9.94 16.12 -1.23
CA ILE A 219 -9.30 17.42 -1.05
C ILE A 219 -7.97 17.49 -1.84
N LEU A 220 -7.18 16.42 -1.83
CA LEU A 220 -5.92 16.34 -2.58
C LEU A 220 -6.15 16.29 -4.11
N GLN A 221 -7.20 15.62 -4.56
CA GLN A 221 -7.58 15.58 -5.98
C GLN A 221 -7.97 16.96 -6.53
N ALA A 222 -8.38 17.91 -5.68
CA ALA A 222 -8.58 19.30 -6.07
C ALA A 222 -7.26 20.02 -6.44
N GLY A 223 -6.11 19.40 -6.17
CA GLY A 223 -4.79 19.87 -6.60
C GLY A 223 -4.45 21.25 -6.06
N VAL A 224 -3.96 22.11 -6.95
CA VAL A 224 -3.54 23.49 -6.60
C VAL A 224 -4.72 24.41 -6.25
N ASP A 225 -5.93 24.09 -6.65
CA ASP A 225 -7.14 24.83 -6.29
C ASP A 225 -7.74 24.34 -4.95
N GLY A 226 -7.20 23.27 -4.37
CA GLY A 226 -7.66 22.68 -3.11
C GLY A 226 -7.06 23.31 -1.87
N LYS A 227 -7.65 23.02 -0.71
CA LYS A 227 -7.15 23.49 0.60
C LYS A 227 -5.76 22.95 0.96
N LEU A 228 -5.32 21.86 0.34
CA LEU A 228 -3.99 21.27 0.51
C LEU A 228 -3.03 21.64 -0.65
N SER A 229 -3.29 22.73 -1.36
CA SER A 229 -2.42 23.23 -2.44
C SER A 229 -0.95 23.35 -2.03
N ASN A 230 -0.67 23.81 -0.80
CA ASN A 230 0.70 23.91 -0.30
C ASN A 230 1.45 22.55 -0.27
N VAL A 231 0.77 21.44 -0.01
CA VAL A 231 1.37 20.10 -0.06
C VAL A 231 1.66 19.71 -1.50
N VAL A 232 0.73 19.97 -2.42
CA VAL A 232 0.89 19.69 -3.84
C VAL A 232 2.04 20.53 -4.42
N LEU A 233 2.10 21.82 -4.07
CA LEU A 233 3.15 22.75 -4.49
C LEU A 233 4.54 22.38 -3.93
N ALA A 234 4.60 21.86 -2.70
CA ALA A 234 5.85 21.47 -2.07
C ALA A 234 6.55 20.29 -2.76
N VAL A 235 5.80 19.43 -3.44
CA VAL A 235 6.34 18.23 -4.12
C VAL A 235 6.60 18.45 -5.62
N GLN A 236 6.33 19.66 -6.14
CA GLN A 236 6.46 19.99 -7.56
C GLN A 236 7.34 21.22 -7.77
N THR A 237 8.07 21.24 -8.88
CA THR A 237 8.78 22.42 -9.35
C THR A 237 7.83 23.44 -9.96
N SER A 238 8.35 24.63 -10.34
CA SER A 238 7.60 25.65 -11.10
C SER A 238 7.08 25.13 -12.46
N THR A 239 7.70 24.09 -13.01
CA THR A 239 7.29 23.44 -14.26
C THR A 239 6.41 22.21 -14.06
N ASN A 240 5.87 22.00 -12.85
CA ASN A 240 5.09 20.84 -12.42
C ASN A 240 5.85 19.49 -12.50
N ASP A 241 7.19 19.51 -12.53
CA ASP A 241 7.96 18.29 -12.44
C ASP A 241 8.06 17.84 -10.99
N PRO A 242 8.02 16.52 -10.72
CA PRO A 242 8.06 16.01 -9.36
C PRO A 242 9.43 16.21 -8.72
N ILE A 243 9.45 16.70 -7.49
CA ILE A 243 10.66 16.79 -6.67
C ILE A 243 10.75 15.50 -5.85
N ASN A 244 11.47 14.48 -6.34
CA ASN A 244 11.54 13.16 -5.74
C ASN A 244 12.01 13.17 -4.29
N MET A 245 12.93 14.07 -3.93
CA MET A 245 13.39 14.27 -2.55
C MET A 245 12.24 14.68 -1.63
N MET A 246 11.38 15.59 -2.08
CA MET A 246 10.22 16.05 -1.29
C MET A 246 9.16 14.96 -1.19
N TYR A 247 8.93 14.19 -2.26
CA TYR A 247 8.06 13.01 -2.20
C TYR A 247 8.55 12.01 -1.17
N PHE A 248 9.85 11.71 -1.13
CA PHE A 248 10.43 10.79 -0.14
C PHE A 248 10.23 11.28 1.29
N TRP A 249 10.62 12.53 1.58
CA TRP A 249 10.57 13.04 2.95
C TRP A 249 9.16 13.29 3.46
N LEU A 250 8.27 13.87 2.64
CA LEU A 250 6.89 14.12 3.07
C LEU A 250 6.10 12.83 3.23
N THR A 251 6.28 11.88 2.30
CA THR A 251 5.69 10.54 2.43
C THR A 251 6.21 9.85 3.69
N GLY A 252 7.52 9.89 3.92
CA GLY A 252 8.12 9.24 5.07
C GLY A 252 7.71 9.86 6.40
N LEU A 253 7.69 11.19 6.48
CA LEU A 253 7.23 11.89 7.68
C LEU A 253 5.79 11.50 8.01
N LEU A 254 4.90 11.52 7.02
CA LEU A 254 3.50 11.13 7.23
C LEU A 254 3.38 9.65 7.61
N SER A 255 4.17 8.77 6.98
CA SER A 255 4.18 7.33 7.27
C SER A 255 4.69 6.99 8.68
N SER A 256 5.49 7.86 9.28
CA SER A 256 5.91 7.68 10.67
C SER A 256 4.76 7.83 11.69
N PHE A 257 3.65 8.49 11.31
CA PHE A 257 2.48 8.72 12.17
C PHE A 257 1.22 8.00 11.70
N LEU A 258 1.15 7.69 10.41
CA LEU A 258 0.07 6.92 9.80
C LEU A 258 0.64 5.62 9.22
N ASP A 259 -0.22 4.63 9.04
CA ASP A 259 0.16 3.41 8.36
C ASP A 259 0.72 3.69 6.95
N ASN A 260 1.68 2.87 6.52
CA ASN A 260 2.36 3.02 5.23
C ASN A 260 1.41 2.92 4.02
N ALA A 261 0.39 2.06 4.07
CA ALA A 261 -0.52 1.84 2.94
C ALA A 261 -1.38 3.08 2.62
N PRO A 262 -2.11 3.70 3.57
CA PRO A 262 -2.85 4.93 3.31
C PRO A 262 -1.93 6.08 2.90
N THR A 263 -0.75 6.22 3.52
CA THR A 263 0.23 7.24 3.17
C THR A 263 0.72 7.09 1.72
N TYR A 264 1.03 5.86 1.32
CA TYR A 264 1.38 5.57 -0.08
C TYR A 264 0.27 5.99 -1.04
N VAL A 265 -0.98 5.63 -0.78
CA VAL A 265 -2.13 5.97 -1.65
C VAL A 265 -2.32 7.48 -1.76
N VAL A 266 -2.13 8.23 -0.68
CA VAL A 266 -2.20 9.70 -0.67
C VAL A 266 -1.18 10.29 -1.63
N PHE A 267 0.11 9.96 -1.49
CA PHE A 267 1.17 10.51 -2.33
C PHE A 267 1.17 9.95 -3.76
N PHE A 268 0.72 8.73 -3.96
CA PHE A 268 0.44 8.17 -5.28
C PHE A 268 -0.58 9.03 -6.05
N ASN A 269 -1.69 9.41 -5.39
CA ASN A 269 -2.69 10.29 -5.98
C ASN A 269 -2.17 11.73 -6.16
N THR A 270 -1.36 12.25 -5.24
CA THR A 270 -0.71 13.57 -5.37
C THR A 270 0.25 13.60 -6.57
N ALA A 271 0.87 12.48 -6.91
CA ALA A 271 1.72 12.33 -8.09
C ALA A 271 0.94 12.08 -9.41
N GLY A 272 -0.38 12.22 -9.38
CA GLY A 272 -1.25 12.11 -10.54
C GLY A 272 -2.10 10.83 -10.59
N GLY A 273 -1.81 9.83 -9.75
CA GLY A 273 -2.64 8.63 -9.58
C GLY A 273 -2.67 7.66 -10.77
N ASP A 274 -1.88 7.91 -11.82
CA ASP A 274 -1.82 7.05 -13.00
C ASP A 274 -0.70 6.00 -12.85
N PRO A 275 -1.04 4.71 -12.71
CA PRO A 275 -0.05 3.64 -12.56
C PRO A 275 0.91 3.55 -13.76
N THR A 276 0.42 3.81 -14.97
CA THR A 276 1.23 3.70 -16.20
C THR A 276 2.34 4.73 -16.23
N SER A 277 2.01 5.99 -15.92
CA SER A 277 2.99 7.07 -15.83
C SER A 277 3.98 6.85 -14.68
N LEU A 278 3.46 6.43 -13.51
CA LEU A 278 4.28 6.23 -12.31
C LEU A 278 5.20 5.01 -12.42
N MET A 279 4.80 3.95 -13.11
CA MET A 279 5.67 2.81 -13.41
C MET A 279 6.62 3.07 -14.59
N GLY A 280 6.32 4.06 -15.43
CA GLY A 280 7.11 4.46 -16.60
C GLY A 280 8.00 5.66 -16.33
N VAL A 281 7.63 6.80 -16.90
CA VAL A 281 8.43 8.04 -16.91
C VAL A 281 8.65 8.63 -15.51
N MET A 282 7.74 8.38 -14.58
CA MET A 282 7.81 8.84 -13.18
C MET A 282 8.24 7.73 -12.21
N SER A 283 8.92 6.69 -12.68
CA SER A 283 9.34 5.55 -11.85
C SER A 283 10.20 5.94 -10.65
N LYS A 284 11.03 6.98 -10.77
CA LYS A 284 11.81 7.53 -9.66
C LYS A 284 10.93 8.19 -8.59
N THR A 285 9.83 8.82 -8.98
CA THR A 285 8.86 9.41 -8.06
C THR A 285 8.11 8.30 -7.30
N LEU A 286 7.67 7.27 -8.02
CA LEU A 286 7.06 6.10 -7.40
C LEU A 286 8.02 5.41 -6.41
N LEU A 287 9.28 5.27 -6.78
CA LEU A 287 10.31 4.73 -5.89
C LEU A 287 10.50 5.59 -4.65
N ALA A 288 10.54 6.92 -4.79
CA ALA A 288 10.66 7.85 -3.67
C ALA A 288 9.48 7.73 -2.69
N ILE A 289 8.24 7.67 -3.22
CA ILE A 289 7.02 7.45 -2.42
C ILE A 289 7.10 6.09 -1.70
N SER A 290 7.45 5.03 -2.42
CA SER A 290 7.52 3.67 -1.86
C SER A 290 8.57 3.56 -0.75
N CYS A 291 9.77 4.10 -0.99
CA CYS A 291 10.85 4.10 0.00
C CYS A 291 10.50 4.95 1.22
N GLY A 292 9.92 6.14 1.02
CA GLY A 292 9.47 6.99 2.11
C GLY A 292 8.43 6.28 2.98
N ALA A 293 7.40 5.73 2.35
CA ALA A 293 6.33 5.02 3.04
C ALA A 293 6.83 3.83 3.86
N VAL A 294 7.69 3.00 3.27
CA VAL A 294 8.14 1.74 3.91
C VAL A 294 9.23 1.99 4.95
N PHE A 295 10.27 2.79 4.62
CA PHE A 295 11.41 2.94 5.51
C PHE A 295 11.08 3.74 6.75
N MET A 296 10.32 4.81 6.61
CA MET A 296 9.97 5.67 7.74
C MET A 296 8.71 5.19 8.49
N GLY A 297 7.91 4.32 7.91
CA GLY A 297 6.85 3.60 8.63
C GLY A 297 7.39 2.71 9.76
N ALA A 298 8.67 2.32 9.70
CA ALA A 298 9.33 1.58 10.78
C ALA A 298 9.75 2.44 11.99
N ASN A 299 9.67 3.78 11.89
CA ASN A 299 10.12 4.68 12.97
C ASN A 299 9.24 4.61 14.22
N THR A 300 7.96 4.27 14.08
CA THR A 300 7.03 4.13 15.18
C THR A 300 6.23 2.84 15.06
N TYR A 301 5.69 2.35 16.17
CA TYR A 301 4.85 1.15 16.11
C TYR A 301 3.49 1.41 15.43
N ILE A 302 3.07 2.68 15.32
CA ILE A 302 1.84 3.11 14.64
C ILE A 302 2.04 3.17 13.12
N GLY A 303 3.26 3.44 12.66
CA GLY A 303 3.58 3.64 11.25
C GLY A 303 3.50 2.39 10.37
N ASN A 304 3.19 1.22 10.94
CA ASN A 304 3.09 -0.03 10.19
C ASN A 304 2.16 -1.04 10.89
N ALA A 305 1.14 -1.53 10.19
CA ALA A 305 0.19 -2.50 10.73
C ALA A 305 0.86 -3.78 11.31
N PRO A 306 1.88 -4.39 10.69
CA PRO A 306 2.63 -5.50 11.30
C PRO A 306 3.20 -5.21 12.68
N ASN A 307 3.60 -3.97 12.96
CA ASN A 307 4.14 -3.59 14.28
C ASN A 307 3.06 -3.69 15.37
N PHE A 308 1.79 -3.40 15.05
CA PHE A 308 0.68 -3.60 15.98
C PHE A 308 0.47 -5.09 16.26
N MET A 309 0.51 -5.92 15.22
CA MET A 309 0.34 -7.37 15.39
C MET A 309 1.45 -7.96 16.26
N VAL A 310 2.72 -7.57 16.04
CA VAL A 310 3.85 -8.01 16.85
C VAL A 310 3.72 -7.55 18.30
N LYS A 311 3.15 -6.36 18.54
CA LYS A 311 2.91 -5.89 19.91
C LYS A 311 1.80 -6.65 20.62
N ALA A 312 0.80 -7.14 19.88
CA ALA A 312 -0.35 -7.86 20.42
C ALA A 312 -0.06 -9.36 20.68
N ILE A 313 0.99 -9.89 20.07
CA ILE A 313 1.53 -11.23 20.31
C ILE A 313 2.52 -11.19 21.48
#